data_70908bd569501882ef778c4cd6b61dbe
#
_entry.id   70908bd569501882ef778c4cd6b61dbe
#
_cell.length_a   1.000
_cell.length_b   1.000
_cell.length_c   1.000
_cell.angle_alpha   90.00
_cell.angle_beta   90.00
_cell.angle_gamma   90.00
#
_symmetry.space_group_name_H-M   'P 1'
#
loop_
_entity.id
_entity.type
_entity.pdbx_description
1 polymer ?
#
loop_
_entity_poly.entity_id
_entity_poly.type
_entity_poly.pdbx_seq_one_letter_code
_entity_poly.pdbx_strand_id
1 'polypeptide(L)'
;SDDPMAALCEALDDSTALVSLSHVSYRSGWRWDLAEVNQAATKTGSSVLWDLAHSVGAIPIDVAASEVEVAVGCTYKYLNGGPGAPAFIYVRSDQNDLINPISGWFGSQDPFTFDPSSPAASDITRFLTGTPHVVSAALIQPGVEMLLDAGINSVYRKSVQLSDRFI
;
A
#
# COMPACT_ATOMS: atom_id res chain seq x y z
N SER A 1 2.17 -8.68 -26.12
CA SER A 1 2.60 -9.87 -25.38
C SER A 1 1.44 -10.34 -24.50
N ASP A 2 1.17 -11.64 -24.44
CA ASP A 2 0.19 -12.22 -23.49
C ASP A 2 0.80 -12.32 -22.08
N ASP A 3 2.08 -11.97 -21.93
CA ASP A 3 2.79 -11.89 -20.67
C ASP A 3 2.79 -10.46 -20.14
N PRO A 4 2.08 -10.17 -19.03
CA PRO A 4 2.03 -8.84 -18.45
C PRO A 4 3.39 -8.31 -17.99
N MET A 5 4.29 -9.18 -17.50
CA MET A 5 5.62 -8.76 -17.06
C MET A 5 6.50 -8.34 -18.24
N ALA A 6 6.46 -9.08 -19.35
CA ALA A 6 7.14 -8.67 -20.57
C ALA A 6 6.62 -7.33 -21.09
N ALA A 7 5.30 -7.11 -21.09
CA ALA A 7 4.70 -5.85 -21.50
C ALA A 7 5.12 -4.68 -20.58
N LEU A 8 5.24 -4.93 -19.27
CA LEU A 8 5.77 -3.93 -18.34
C LEU A 8 7.22 -3.59 -18.66
N CYS A 9 8.07 -4.60 -18.86
CA CYS A 9 9.49 -4.38 -19.17
C CYS A 9 9.69 -3.61 -20.50
N GLU A 10 8.83 -3.84 -21.50
CA GLU A 10 8.85 -3.09 -22.75
C GLU A 10 8.43 -1.62 -22.59
N ALA A 11 7.56 -1.34 -21.60
CA ALA A 11 7.08 0.02 -21.32
C ALA A 11 8.03 0.84 -20.43
N LEU A 12 8.94 0.18 -19.71
CA LEU A 12 9.91 0.84 -18.83
C LEU A 12 11.10 1.36 -19.61
N ASP A 13 11.42 2.65 -19.44
CA ASP A 13 12.60 3.29 -19.99
C ASP A 13 13.16 4.37 -19.05
N ASP A 14 14.25 5.01 -19.44
CA ASP A 14 14.93 6.05 -18.65
C ASP A 14 14.08 7.32 -18.43
N SER A 15 12.96 7.46 -19.12
CA SER A 15 12.00 8.57 -18.95
C SER A 15 10.88 8.22 -17.98
N THR A 16 10.77 6.96 -17.55
CA THR A 16 9.76 6.49 -16.61
C THR A 16 10.13 6.89 -15.19
N ALA A 17 9.44 7.85 -14.60
CA ALA A 17 9.70 8.29 -13.23
C ALA A 17 8.95 7.41 -12.19
N LEU A 18 7.73 6.99 -12.51
CA LEU A 18 6.85 6.30 -11.57
C LEU A 18 6.03 5.22 -12.28
N VAL A 19 5.98 4.06 -11.67
CA VAL A 19 5.07 2.96 -12.03
C VAL A 19 3.99 2.86 -10.97
N SER A 20 2.72 2.95 -11.34
CA SER A 20 1.60 2.77 -10.41
C SER A 20 0.80 1.53 -10.79
N LEU A 21 0.78 0.52 -9.91
CA LEU A 21 0.15 -0.78 -10.18
C LEU A 21 -0.69 -1.25 -8.99
N SER A 22 -1.85 -1.84 -9.29
CA SER A 22 -2.55 -2.67 -8.32
C SER A 22 -1.88 -4.03 -8.22
N HIS A 23 -1.48 -4.44 -7.01
CA HIS A 23 -0.84 -5.75 -6.76
C HIS A 23 -1.72 -6.90 -7.26
N VAL A 24 -3.04 -6.80 -7.08
CA VAL A 24 -4.02 -7.73 -7.65
C VAL A 24 -5.05 -6.95 -8.46
N SER A 25 -5.15 -7.28 -9.74
CA SER A 25 -6.13 -6.66 -10.65
C SER A 25 -7.56 -7.10 -10.28
N TYR A 26 -8.45 -6.14 -10.06
CA TYR A 26 -9.86 -6.43 -9.78
C TYR A 26 -10.61 -7.05 -10.98
N ARG A 27 -10.12 -6.86 -12.21
CA ARG A 27 -10.75 -7.36 -13.43
C ARG A 27 -10.39 -8.79 -13.77
N SER A 28 -9.09 -9.11 -13.66
CA SER A 28 -8.56 -10.41 -14.12
C SER A 28 -8.16 -11.33 -12.97
N GLY A 29 -8.01 -10.80 -11.74
CA GLY A 29 -7.39 -11.52 -10.64
C GLY A 29 -5.87 -11.70 -10.81
N TRP A 30 -5.28 -11.14 -11.87
CA TRP A 30 -3.83 -11.19 -12.06
C TRP A 30 -3.11 -10.59 -10.85
N ARG A 31 -2.12 -11.31 -10.36
CA ARG A 31 -1.27 -10.91 -9.25
C ARG A 31 0.16 -10.73 -9.73
N TRP A 32 0.70 -9.55 -9.52
CA TRP A 32 2.11 -9.25 -9.77
C TRP A 32 3.00 -9.86 -8.70
N ASP A 33 4.22 -10.24 -9.07
CA ASP A 33 5.30 -10.44 -8.10
C ASP A 33 5.90 -9.06 -7.75
N LEU A 34 5.79 -8.67 -6.46
CA LEU A 34 6.24 -7.36 -6.00
C LEU A 34 7.74 -7.17 -6.20
N ALA A 35 8.53 -8.19 -5.89
CA ALA A 35 9.98 -8.12 -5.98
C ALA A 35 10.44 -8.04 -7.44
N GLU A 36 9.84 -8.82 -8.33
CA GLU A 36 10.17 -8.84 -9.74
C GLU A 36 9.89 -7.48 -10.41
N VAL A 37 8.72 -6.90 -10.13
CA VAL A 37 8.36 -5.56 -10.65
C VAL A 37 9.27 -4.48 -10.08
N ASN A 38 9.54 -4.48 -8.77
CA ASN A 38 10.43 -3.51 -8.14
C ASN A 38 11.85 -3.59 -8.74
N GLN A 39 12.38 -4.79 -8.96
CA GLN A 39 13.67 -4.98 -9.60
C GLN A 39 13.69 -4.48 -11.06
N ALA A 40 12.62 -4.69 -11.80
CA ALA A 40 12.52 -4.18 -13.17
C ALA A 40 12.50 -2.65 -13.20
N ALA A 41 11.70 -2.00 -12.34
CA ALA A 41 11.62 -0.55 -12.23
C ALA A 41 12.96 0.07 -11.78
N THR A 42 13.63 -0.53 -10.80
CA THR A 42 14.94 -0.06 -10.31
C THR A 42 16.00 0.00 -11.42
N LYS A 43 15.97 -0.91 -12.39
CA LYS A 43 16.92 -0.92 -13.52
C LYS A 43 16.82 0.33 -14.40
N THR A 44 15.65 0.95 -14.45
CA THR A 44 15.40 2.20 -15.21
C THR A 44 15.38 3.44 -14.31
N GLY A 45 15.64 3.28 -13.01
CA GLY A 45 15.59 4.39 -12.04
C GLY A 45 14.17 4.82 -11.68
N SER A 46 13.17 4.01 -12.00
CA SER A 46 11.76 4.28 -11.70
C SER A 46 11.40 3.86 -10.28
N SER A 47 10.53 4.61 -9.60
CA SER A 47 9.89 4.18 -8.35
C SER A 47 8.58 3.44 -8.62
N VAL A 48 8.15 2.59 -7.68
CA VAL A 48 6.88 1.87 -7.77
C VAL A 48 5.95 2.28 -6.64
N LEU A 49 4.75 2.74 -7.00
CA LEU A 49 3.63 2.94 -6.08
C LEU A 49 2.67 1.74 -6.19
N TRP A 50 2.60 0.97 -5.13
CA TRP A 50 1.72 -0.19 -5.06
C TRP A 50 0.34 0.15 -4.51
N ASP A 51 -0.72 -0.27 -5.19
CA ASP A 51 -2.07 -0.35 -4.62
C ASP A 51 -2.32 -1.77 -4.10
N LEU A 52 -2.38 -1.91 -2.78
CA LEU A 52 -2.60 -3.16 -2.07
C LEU A 52 -4.08 -3.40 -1.70
N ALA A 53 -5.01 -2.58 -2.20
CA ALA A 53 -6.41 -2.63 -1.80
C ALA A 53 -7.09 -3.99 -2.02
N HIS A 54 -6.63 -4.78 -3.00
CA HIS A 54 -7.16 -6.11 -3.30
C HIS A 54 -6.28 -7.26 -2.82
N SER A 55 -5.23 -6.98 -2.07
CA SER A 55 -4.29 -8.00 -1.60
C SER A 55 -4.07 -7.99 -0.09
N VAL A 56 -3.96 -6.82 0.54
CA VAL A 56 -3.77 -6.72 1.99
C VAL A 56 -4.96 -7.33 2.74
N GLY A 57 -4.67 -8.23 3.68
CA GLY A 57 -5.69 -8.99 4.41
C GLY A 57 -6.24 -10.23 3.68
N ALA A 58 -5.94 -10.41 2.38
CA ALA A 58 -6.36 -11.58 1.60
C ALA A 58 -5.23 -12.56 1.32
N ILE A 59 -4.04 -12.05 1.03
CA ILE A 59 -2.85 -12.86 0.70
C ILE A 59 -1.66 -12.40 1.54
N PRO A 60 -0.67 -13.29 1.79
CA PRO A 60 0.58 -12.90 2.44
C PRO A 60 1.34 -11.87 1.60
N ILE A 61 1.79 -10.80 2.25
CA ILE A 61 2.62 -9.75 1.65
C ILE A 61 3.78 -9.49 2.61
N ASP A 62 4.99 -9.54 2.09
CA ASP A 62 6.19 -9.11 2.80
C ASP A 62 6.78 -7.89 2.08
N VAL A 63 6.44 -6.70 2.56
CA VAL A 63 6.86 -5.44 1.96
C VAL A 63 8.37 -5.21 2.10
N ALA A 64 8.98 -5.76 3.16
CA ALA A 64 10.42 -5.63 3.39
C ALA A 64 11.21 -6.54 2.46
N ALA A 65 10.86 -7.84 2.38
CA ALA A 65 11.52 -8.79 1.50
C ALA A 65 11.31 -8.47 0.01
N SER A 66 10.19 -7.83 -0.33
CA SER A 66 9.89 -7.39 -1.70
C SER A 66 10.42 -5.99 -2.03
N GLU A 67 11.15 -5.35 -1.12
CA GLU A 67 11.75 -4.02 -1.30
C GLU A 67 10.73 -2.93 -1.71
N VAL A 68 9.49 -3.05 -1.21
CA VAL A 68 8.45 -2.05 -1.49
C VAL A 68 8.81 -0.72 -0.83
N GLU A 69 8.85 0.36 -1.62
CA GLU A 69 9.15 1.71 -1.13
C GLU A 69 7.92 2.44 -0.65
N VAL A 70 6.87 2.42 -1.48
CA VAL A 70 5.61 3.10 -1.19
C VAL A 70 4.44 2.19 -1.58
N ALA A 71 3.47 2.11 -0.70
CA ALA A 71 2.21 1.44 -0.99
C ALA A 71 1.02 2.17 -0.37
N VAL A 72 -0.11 2.04 -1.01
CA VAL A 72 -1.40 2.52 -0.51
C VAL A 72 -2.39 1.37 -0.46
N GLY A 73 -3.43 1.52 0.34
CA GLY A 73 -4.49 0.52 0.36
C GLY A 73 -5.70 1.00 1.13
N CYS A 74 -6.80 0.28 0.99
CA CYS A 74 -8.00 0.53 1.76
C CYS A 74 -8.14 -0.47 2.91
N THR A 75 -8.81 -0.06 3.97
CA THR A 75 -9.06 -0.93 5.13
C THR A 75 -10.47 -1.52 5.14
N TYR A 76 -11.37 -1.02 4.29
CA TYR A 76 -12.78 -1.45 4.28
C TYR A 76 -13.01 -2.81 3.60
N LYS A 77 -12.05 -3.31 2.79
CA LYS A 77 -12.16 -4.60 2.10
C LYS A 77 -11.72 -5.75 3.00
N TYR A 78 -10.60 -6.36 2.71
CA TYR A 78 -10.13 -7.59 3.38
C TYR A 78 -9.53 -7.36 4.77
N LEU A 79 -9.25 -6.10 5.15
CA LEU A 79 -8.93 -5.75 6.54
C LEU A 79 -10.18 -5.59 7.42
N ASN A 80 -11.38 -5.75 6.83
CA ASN A 80 -12.66 -5.78 7.52
C ASN A 80 -13.01 -4.54 8.35
N GLY A 81 -12.44 -3.37 8.00
CA GLY A 81 -12.74 -2.11 8.67
C GLY A 81 -14.14 -1.55 8.37
N GLY A 82 -14.86 -2.14 7.39
CA GLY A 82 -16.20 -1.76 6.99
C GLY A 82 -16.29 -0.48 6.16
N PRO A 83 -17.45 -0.16 5.60
CA PRO A 83 -17.67 1.04 4.81
C PRO A 83 -17.33 2.32 5.58
N GLY A 84 -16.59 3.24 4.93
CA GLY A 84 -16.14 4.48 5.56
C GLY A 84 -14.84 4.35 6.36
N ALA A 85 -14.23 3.17 6.44
CA ALA A 85 -12.92 3.02 7.04
C ALA A 85 -11.84 3.74 6.21
N PRO A 86 -10.85 4.39 6.87
CA PRO A 86 -9.82 5.15 6.18
C PRO A 86 -8.88 4.26 5.36
N ALA A 87 -8.27 4.85 4.34
CA ALA A 87 -7.14 4.26 3.64
C ALA A 87 -5.87 4.34 4.48
N PHE A 88 -4.84 3.61 4.07
CA PHE A 88 -3.50 3.72 4.64
C PHE A 88 -2.47 4.03 3.57
N ILE A 89 -1.36 4.59 4.00
CA ILE A 89 -0.12 4.70 3.24
C ILE A 89 0.99 3.98 4.00
N TYR A 90 1.79 3.23 3.28
CA TYR A 90 3.07 2.69 3.73
C TYR A 90 4.19 3.42 2.99
N VAL A 91 5.19 3.86 3.73
CA VAL A 91 6.42 4.44 3.20
C VAL A 91 7.58 3.79 3.92
N ARG A 92 8.51 3.21 3.18
CA ARG A 92 9.71 2.60 3.77
C ARG A 92 10.54 3.67 4.50
N SER A 93 11.10 3.33 5.64
CA SER A 93 11.71 4.29 6.56
C SER A 93 12.93 5.05 6.02
N ASP A 94 13.56 4.55 4.95
CA ASP A 94 14.69 5.20 4.27
C ASP A 94 14.25 6.22 3.19
N GLN A 95 12.95 6.29 2.88
CA GLN A 95 12.39 7.21 1.89
C GLN A 95 12.18 8.61 2.48
N ASN A 96 13.27 9.25 2.95
CA ASN A 96 13.22 10.55 3.62
C ASN A 96 12.98 11.72 2.66
N ASP A 97 13.29 11.53 1.37
CA ASP A 97 13.17 12.58 0.35
C ASP A 97 11.74 12.73 -0.20
N LEU A 98 10.83 11.82 0.17
CA LEU A 98 9.44 11.92 -0.22
C LEU A 98 8.75 13.06 0.55
N ILE A 99 8.40 14.10 -0.18
CA ILE A 99 7.74 15.29 0.34
C ILE A 99 6.24 15.19 0.04
N ASN A 100 5.40 15.46 1.05
CA ASN A 100 3.99 15.67 0.82
C ASN A 100 3.75 17.12 0.34
N PRO A 101 3.36 17.33 -0.94
CA PRO A 101 3.15 18.70 -1.45
C PRO A 101 1.92 19.37 -0.84
N ILE A 102 1.03 18.60 -0.22
CA ILE A 102 -0.16 19.09 0.48
C ILE A 102 0.05 18.81 1.98
N SER A 103 0.95 19.56 2.60
CA SER A 103 1.36 19.32 3.99
C SER A 103 0.18 19.33 4.99
N GLY A 104 -0.78 20.23 4.78
CA GLY A 104 -1.85 20.46 5.76
C GLY A 104 -1.31 20.80 7.16
N TRP A 105 -2.21 21.05 8.10
CA TRP A 105 -1.78 21.46 9.45
C TRP A 105 -1.33 20.26 10.31
N PHE A 106 -1.91 19.07 10.12
CA PHE A 106 -1.63 17.90 10.97
C PHE A 106 -0.33 17.18 10.59
N GLY A 107 0.18 17.39 9.38
CA GLY A 107 1.48 16.87 8.93
C GLY A 107 2.68 17.72 9.35
N SER A 108 2.45 18.80 10.10
CA SER A 108 3.48 19.66 10.68
C SER A 108 4.18 18.99 11.86
N GLN A 109 5.44 19.38 12.13
CA GLN A 109 6.19 18.91 13.29
C GLN A 109 5.48 19.27 14.61
N ASP A 110 4.88 20.46 14.68
CA ASP A 110 4.16 20.96 15.84
C ASP A 110 2.74 21.42 15.44
N PRO A 111 1.81 20.49 15.16
CA PRO A 111 0.51 20.83 14.56
C PRO A 111 -0.34 21.78 15.42
N PHE A 112 -0.23 21.73 16.75
CA PHE A 112 -1.04 22.54 17.65
C PHE A 112 -0.51 23.96 17.91
N THR A 113 0.64 24.31 17.35
CA THR A 113 1.10 25.71 17.32
C THR A 113 0.37 26.53 16.27
N PHE A 114 -0.23 25.86 15.27
CA PHE A 114 -0.88 26.48 14.11
C PHE A 114 0.02 27.47 13.38
N ASP A 115 1.34 27.26 13.45
CA ASP A 115 2.32 28.07 12.74
C ASP A 115 2.44 27.60 11.29
N PRO A 116 2.08 28.42 10.30
CA PRO A 116 2.18 28.05 8.88
C PRO A 116 3.63 27.90 8.41
N SER A 117 4.62 28.37 9.17
CA SER A 117 6.04 28.21 8.88
C SER A 117 6.65 26.95 9.52
N SER A 118 5.87 26.19 10.32
CA SER A 118 6.34 24.96 10.93
C SER A 118 6.75 23.93 9.87
N PRO A 119 7.93 23.31 9.98
CA PRO A 119 8.35 22.28 9.03
C PRO A 119 7.44 21.05 9.09
N ALA A 120 7.48 20.26 8.05
CA ALA A 120 6.80 18.96 8.04
C ALA A 120 7.40 18.03 9.11
N ALA A 121 6.57 17.14 9.66
CA ALA A 121 7.03 16.11 10.59
C ALA A 121 8.11 15.24 9.94
N SER A 122 9.05 14.75 10.73
CA SER A 122 10.15 13.91 10.23
C SER A 122 9.76 12.44 10.03
N ASP A 123 8.62 12.03 10.57
CA ASP A 123 8.09 10.67 10.48
C ASP A 123 6.93 10.55 9.47
N ILE A 124 6.26 9.41 9.48
CA ILE A 124 5.13 9.11 8.58
C ILE A 124 3.96 10.10 8.75
N THR A 125 3.85 10.79 9.86
CA THR A 125 2.78 11.77 10.12
C THR A 125 2.85 12.95 9.15
N ARG A 126 3.99 13.22 8.50
CA ARG A 126 4.11 14.22 7.42
C ARG A 126 3.13 14.03 6.26
N PHE A 127 2.55 12.83 6.12
CA PHE A 127 1.54 12.53 5.11
C PHE A 127 0.10 12.75 5.59
N LEU A 128 -0.10 13.14 6.85
CA LEU A 128 -1.40 13.52 7.39
C LEU A 128 -1.71 14.98 7.02
N THR A 129 -2.72 15.19 6.19
CA THR A 129 -3.09 16.56 5.77
C THR A 129 -3.99 17.26 6.78
N GLY A 130 -4.79 16.52 7.52
CA GLY A 130 -5.73 17.07 8.49
C GLY A 130 -6.06 16.08 9.59
N THR A 131 -7.05 16.42 10.40
CA THR A 131 -7.49 15.59 11.52
C THR A 131 -7.90 14.20 11.04
N PRO A 132 -7.29 13.11 11.57
CA PRO A 132 -7.68 11.76 11.20
C PRO A 132 -9.09 11.42 11.69
N HIS A 133 -9.78 10.55 10.96
CA HIS A 133 -11.07 10.00 11.36
C HIS A 133 -10.90 9.00 12.52
N VAL A 134 -10.76 9.50 13.75
CA VAL A 134 -10.38 8.71 14.93
C VAL A 134 -11.35 7.54 15.16
N VAL A 135 -12.66 7.76 15.06
CA VAL A 135 -13.66 6.71 15.29
C VAL A 135 -13.56 5.62 14.22
N SER A 136 -13.50 6.02 12.94
CA SER A 136 -13.37 5.05 11.84
C SER A 136 -12.04 4.30 11.90
N ALA A 137 -10.95 4.96 12.30
CA ALA A 137 -9.66 4.31 12.50
C ALA A 137 -9.69 3.28 13.64
N ALA A 138 -10.33 3.60 14.76
CA ALA A 138 -10.47 2.67 15.89
C ALA A 138 -11.29 1.43 15.51
N LEU A 139 -12.28 1.55 14.61
CA LEU A 139 -13.11 0.44 14.16
C LEU A 139 -12.36 -0.55 13.23
N ILE A 140 -11.19 -0.21 12.74
CA ILE A 140 -10.35 -1.14 11.96
C ILE A 140 -9.74 -2.22 12.86
N GLN A 141 -9.43 -1.88 14.10
CA GLN A 141 -8.68 -2.73 15.03
C GLN A 141 -9.30 -4.14 15.17
N PRO A 142 -10.59 -4.34 15.43
CA PRO A 142 -11.15 -5.69 15.56
C PRO A 142 -11.00 -6.55 14.30
N GLY A 143 -11.12 -5.94 13.11
CA GLY A 143 -10.94 -6.64 11.84
C GLY A 143 -9.50 -7.11 11.62
N VAL A 144 -8.54 -6.26 11.97
CA VAL A 144 -7.11 -6.59 11.87
C VAL A 144 -6.72 -7.64 12.90
N GLU A 145 -7.17 -7.51 14.15
CA GLU A 145 -6.93 -8.50 15.22
C GLU A 145 -7.44 -9.88 14.82
N MET A 146 -8.64 -9.96 14.27
CA MET A 146 -9.21 -11.23 13.78
C MET A 146 -8.32 -11.89 12.70
N LEU A 147 -7.74 -11.09 11.79
CA LEU A 147 -6.83 -11.61 10.75
C LEU A 147 -5.49 -12.05 11.34
N LEU A 148 -4.98 -11.33 12.33
CA LEU A 148 -3.75 -11.68 13.05
C LEU A 148 -3.93 -12.99 13.82
N ASP A 149 -5.05 -13.16 14.51
CA ASP A 149 -5.38 -14.38 15.25
C ASP A 149 -5.54 -15.59 14.33
N ALA A 150 -6.21 -15.42 13.19
CA ALA A 150 -6.38 -16.46 12.19
C ALA A 150 -5.06 -16.82 11.48
N GLY A 151 -4.18 -15.85 11.35
CA GLY A 151 -2.92 -15.91 10.60
C GLY A 151 -3.14 -15.87 9.09
N ILE A 152 -2.57 -14.86 8.43
CA ILE A 152 -2.78 -14.60 6.99
C ILE A 152 -2.46 -15.79 6.09
N ASN A 153 -1.44 -16.59 6.42
CA ASN A 153 -1.09 -17.81 5.68
C ASN A 153 -2.21 -18.87 5.76
N SER A 154 -2.91 -18.96 6.89
CA SER A 154 -4.04 -19.88 7.06
C SER A 154 -5.26 -19.41 6.29
N VAL A 155 -5.55 -18.11 6.32
CA VAL A 155 -6.62 -17.47 5.53
C VAL A 155 -6.38 -17.73 4.04
N TYR A 156 -5.18 -17.47 3.55
CA TYR A 156 -4.82 -17.68 2.15
C TYR A 156 -4.94 -19.14 1.73
N ARG A 157 -4.36 -20.09 2.49
CA ARG A 157 -4.50 -21.52 2.19
C ARG A 157 -5.96 -21.96 2.12
N LYS A 158 -6.79 -21.46 3.03
CA LYS A 158 -8.22 -21.76 3.04
C LYS A 158 -8.92 -21.21 1.78
N SER A 159 -8.60 -20.00 1.36
CA SER A 159 -9.18 -19.40 0.15
C SER A 159 -8.83 -20.21 -1.10
N VAL A 160 -7.57 -20.64 -1.25
CA VAL A 160 -7.12 -21.50 -2.36
C VAL A 160 -7.88 -22.83 -2.34
N GLN A 161 -7.94 -23.52 -1.21
CA GLN A 161 -8.67 -24.77 -1.09
C GLN A 161 -10.16 -24.67 -1.44
N LEU A 162 -10.79 -23.53 -1.13
CA LEU A 162 -12.18 -23.30 -1.48
C LEU A 162 -12.34 -23.01 -2.97
N SER A 163 -11.44 -22.24 -3.55
CA SER A 163 -11.44 -21.94 -5.00
C SER A 163 -11.22 -23.22 -5.83
N ASP A 164 -10.26 -24.06 -5.45
CA ASP A 164 -9.98 -25.35 -6.13
C ASP A 164 -11.15 -26.34 -6.09
N ARG A 165 -12.06 -26.17 -5.11
CA ARG A 165 -13.30 -26.98 -5.07
C ARG A 165 -14.43 -26.43 -5.92
N PHE A 166 -14.34 -25.16 -6.27
CA PHE A 166 -15.37 -24.50 -7.06
C PHE A 166 -15.09 -24.62 -8.57
N ILE A 167 -13.83 -24.69 -8.97
CA ILE A 167 -13.38 -24.87 -10.35
C ILE A 167 -13.36 -26.36 -10.71
#